data_71e607746481d7ffdeb27002b40371ae
#
_entry.id   71e607746481d7ffdeb27002b40371ae
#
_cell.length_a   1.000
_cell.length_b   1.000
_cell.length_c   1.000
_cell.angle_alpha   90.00
_cell.angle_beta   90.00
_cell.angle_gamma   90.00
#
_symmetry.space_group_name_H-M   'P 1'
#
loop_
_entity.id
_entity.type
_entity.pdbx_description
1 polymer ?
#
loop_
_entity_poly.entity_id
_entity_poly.type
_entity_poly.pdbx_seq_one_letter_code
_entity_poly.pdbx_strand_id
1 'polypeptide(L)'
;RDRSVSRGLGDVYKRQGIIGATGMVGQRFITLLSEHPWFNIKVLAASSRSAGKPYKEAVGAKWCMDEDIPDAVKDMVVMNATEDVEKIASMVDFVFCAVDMKKDEIKALEERYAKAECPVVSNNSAHRHTPDVPMVLPELNPEHIEIIPSQRKRLGTKRGFIAVKPNCSLQGYVPALFPLSKFGVKDVLVCTYQALSLIHISEPTRH
;
A
#
# COMPACT_ATOMS: atom_id res chain seq x y z
N ARG A 1 16.36 31.27 -0.93
CA ARG A 1 17.25 30.25 -0.31
C ARG A 1 17.36 29.09 -1.28
N ASP A 2 18.54 29.00 -1.91
CA ASP A 2 18.89 27.91 -2.83
C ASP A 2 18.69 26.55 -2.18
N ARG A 3 17.82 25.75 -2.77
CA ARG A 3 17.81 24.31 -2.54
C ARG A 3 18.93 23.73 -3.43
N SER A 4 20.12 23.60 -2.88
CA SER A 4 21.16 22.79 -3.50
C SER A 4 20.69 21.34 -3.51
N VAL A 5 20.18 20.89 -4.65
CA VAL A 5 19.91 19.50 -4.92
C VAL A 5 21.25 18.79 -4.91
N SER A 6 21.43 17.85 -3.98
CA SER A 6 22.60 16.97 -3.92
C SER A 6 22.73 16.22 -5.25
N ARG A 7 23.66 16.66 -6.10
CA ARG A 7 24.08 15.96 -7.30
C ARG A 7 24.96 14.78 -6.88
N GLY A 8 24.37 13.58 -6.71
CA GLY A 8 25.21 12.45 -6.31
C GLY A 8 24.61 11.06 -6.37
N LEU A 9 23.29 10.93 -6.48
CA LEU A 9 22.64 9.65 -6.79
C LEU A 9 21.78 9.92 -8.02
N GLY A 10 22.21 9.43 -9.17
CA GLY A 10 21.51 9.60 -10.43
C GLY A 10 20.03 9.29 -10.28
N ASP A 11 19.19 9.91 -11.08
CA ASP A 11 17.73 9.86 -11.11
C ASP A 11 17.15 8.43 -11.16
N VAL A 12 17.30 7.68 -10.08
CA VAL A 12 16.73 6.33 -9.96
C VAL A 12 15.32 6.48 -9.39
N TYR A 13 14.39 6.94 -10.22
CA TYR A 13 12.98 6.86 -9.91
C TYR A 13 12.60 5.38 -9.71
N LYS A 14 11.97 5.08 -8.58
CA LYS A 14 11.36 3.77 -8.36
C LYS A 14 10.00 3.73 -9.06
N ARG A 15 9.83 2.74 -9.93
CA ARG A 15 8.57 2.49 -10.64
C ARG A 15 7.66 1.71 -9.72
N GLN A 16 6.50 2.24 -9.39
CA GLN A 16 5.54 1.51 -8.57
C GLN A 16 4.23 1.24 -9.29
N GLY A 17 3.59 0.14 -8.85
CA GLY A 17 2.21 -0.18 -9.14
C GLY A 17 1.32 0.08 -7.92
N ILE A 18 0.06 0.43 -8.17
CA ILE A 18 -0.97 0.55 -7.15
C ILE A 18 -2.03 -0.50 -7.41
N ILE A 19 -2.09 -1.51 -6.55
CA ILE A 19 -3.05 -2.61 -6.62
C ILE A 19 -4.24 -2.29 -5.73
N GLY A 20 -5.43 -2.21 -6.32
CA GLY A 20 -6.62 -1.65 -5.68
C GLY A 20 -6.79 -0.15 -5.93
N ALA A 21 -6.31 0.34 -7.08
CA ALA A 21 -6.23 1.76 -7.44
C ALA A 21 -7.58 2.51 -7.43
N THR A 22 -8.70 1.82 -7.65
CA THR A 22 -10.04 2.43 -7.68
C THR A 22 -10.70 2.55 -6.30
N GLY A 23 -10.13 1.92 -5.27
CA GLY A 23 -10.59 2.06 -3.88
C GLY A 23 -10.07 3.35 -3.23
N MET A 24 -10.71 3.79 -2.14
CA MET A 24 -10.35 5.03 -1.43
C MET A 24 -8.85 5.11 -1.07
N VAL A 25 -8.28 4.03 -0.55
CA VAL A 25 -6.85 4.00 -0.18
C VAL A 25 -5.96 4.05 -1.42
N GLY A 26 -6.35 3.36 -2.50
CA GLY A 26 -5.64 3.43 -3.78
C GLY A 26 -5.65 4.85 -4.38
N GLN A 27 -6.78 5.54 -4.31
CA GLN A 27 -6.92 6.94 -4.71
C GLN A 27 -5.99 7.84 -3.88
N ARG A 28 -5.92 7.62 -2.56
CA ARG A 28 -5.02 8.38 -1.69
C ARG A 28 -3.54 8.13 -2.00
N PHE A 29 -3.15 6.89 -2.33
CA PHE A 29 -1.81 6.63 -2.85
C PHE A 29 -1.54 7.43 -4.12
N ILE A 30 -2.49 7.49 -5.04
CA ILE A 30 -2.34 8.24 -6.29
C ILE A 30 -2.10 9.72 -6.02
N THR A 31 -2.92 10.37 -5.19
CA THR A 31 -2.75 11.79 -4.87
C THR A 31 -1.41 12.09 -4.19
N LEU A 32 -0.97 11.22 -3.26
CA LEU A 32 0.30 11.40 -2.55
C LEU A 32 1.54 11.13 -3.40
N LEU A 33 1.43 10.30 -4.43
CA LEU A 33 2.58 9.81 -5.20
C LEU A 33 2.69 10.47 -6.57
N SER A 34 1.67 11.16 -7.06
CA SER A 34 1.65 11.77 -8.39
C SER A 34 2.78 12.77 -8.62
N GLU A 35 3.17 13.51 -7.59
CA GLU A 35 4.26 14.49 -7.63
C GLU A 35 5.45 14.10 -6.74
N HIS A 36 5.55 12.83 -6.38
CA HIS A 36 6.60 12.38 -5.46
C HIS A 36 7.98 12.39 -6.13
N PRO A 37 9.01 12.96 -5.49
CA PRO A 37 10.31 13.18 -6.13
C PRO A 37 11.11 11.89 -6.42
N TRP A 38 10.75 10.75 -5.82
CA TRP A 38 11.47 9.48 -5.96
C TRP A 38 10.62 8.35 -6.55
N PHE A 39 9.31 8.54 -6.62
CA PHE A 39 8.39 7.50 -7.06
C PHE A 39 7.67 7.92 -8.33
N ASN A 40 7.49 6.95 -9.22
CA ASN A 40 6.77 7.14 -10.47
C ASN A 40 5.72 6.05 -10.62
N ILE A 41 4.45 6.44 -10.63
CA ILE A 41 3.33 5.51 -10.84
C ILE A 41 3.39 5.00 -12.28
N LYS A 42 3.60 3.70 -12.45
CA LYS A 42 3.67 3.04 -13.77
C LYS A 42 2.49 2.14 -14.04
N VAL A 43 1.86 1.60 -13.01
CA VAL A 43 0.74 0.67 -13.15
C VAL A 43 -0.34 1.03 -12.14
N LEU A 44 -1.58 1.07 -12.64
CA LEU A 44 -2.78 1.07 -11.84
C LEU A 44 -3.51 -0.25 -12.11
N ALA A 45 -3.82 -0.99 -11.05
CA ALA A 45 -4.53 -2.26 -11.17
C ALA A 45 -5.73 -2.32 -10.21
N ALA A 46 -6.79 -2.95 -10.66
CA ALA A 46 -8.02 -3.11 -9.89
C ALA A 46 -8.71 -4.44 -10.26
N SER A 47 -9.95 -4.62 -9.82
CA SER A 47 -10.75 -5.80 -10.17
C SER A 47 -11.02 -5.88 -11.67
N SER A 48 -11.41 -7.07 -12.16
CA SER A 48 -11.79 -7.33 -13.56
C SER A 48 -12.86 -6.36 -14.09
N ARG A 49 -13.74 -5.85 -13.24
CA ARG A 49 -14.77 -4.87 -13.63
C ARG A 49 -14.20 -3.52 -14.09
N SER A 50 -13.04 -3.16 -13.58
CA SER A 50 -12.34 -1.90 -13.87
C SER A 50 -11.22 -2.08 -14.90
N ALA A 51 -10.72 -3.29 -15.08
CA ALA A 51 -9.64 -3.59 -15.98
C ALA A 51 -9.99 -3.26 -17.44
N GLY A 52 -8.99 -2.82 -18.20
CA GLY A 52 -9.13 -2.44 -19.63
C GLY A 52 -9.67 -1.04 -19.87
N LYS A 53 -10.07 -0.30 -18.84
CA LYS A 53 -10.61 1.06 -18.94
C LYS A 53 -9.56 2.10 -18.58
N PRO A 54 -9.61 3.33 -19.16
CA PRO A 54 -8.86 4.47 -18.63
C PRO A 54 -9.21 4.70 -17.16
N TYR A 55 -8.25 5.10 -16.33
CA TYR A 55 -8.44 5.22 -14.88
C TYR A 55 -9.60 6.16 -14.52
N LYS A 56 -9.70 7.31 -15.21
CA LYS A 56 -10.80 8.27 -15.02
C LYS A 56 -12.18 7.60 -15.19
N GLU A 57 -12.32 6.73 -16.19
CA GLU A 57 -13.55 5.99 -16.43
C GLU A 57 -13.75 4.87 -15.40
N ALA A 58 -12.67 4.15 -15.07
CA ALA A 58 -12.72 3.03 -14.12
C ALA A 58 -13.10 3.46 -12.70
N VAL A 59 -12.65 4.63 -12.26
CA VAL A 59 -13.01 5.19 -10.95
C VAL A 59 -14.36 5.93 -11.02
N GLY A 60 -14.63 6.69 -12.08
CA GLY A 60 -15.89 7.40 -12.31
C GLY A 60 -16.37 8.19 -11.09
N ALA A 61 -17.64 8.04 -10.75
CA ALA A 61 -18.26 8.69 -9.59
C ALA A 61 -17.72 8.22 -8.21
N LYS A 62 -16.84 7.23 -8.17
CA LYS A 62 -16.20 6.76 -6.93
C LYS A 62 -14.98 7.57 -6.52
N TRP A 63 -14.56 8.53 -7.32
CA TRP A 63 -13.48 9.44 -6.92
C TRP A 63 -13.94 10.24 -5.70
N CYS A 64 -13.20 10.14 -4.61
CA CYS A 64 -13.59 10.70 -3.31
C CYS A 64 -12.46 11.54 -2.67
N MET A 65 -11.48 11.95 -3.45
CA MET A 65 -10.44 12.88 -3.02
C MET A 65 -10.89 14.32 -3.28
N ASP A 66 -10.38 15.26 -2.47
CA ASP A 66 -10.69 16.69 -2.61
C ASP A 66 -10.07 17.29 -3.88
N GLU A 67 -8.92 16.75 -4.30
CA GLU A 67 -8.23 17.16 -5.52
C GLU A 67 -8.76 16.41 -6.74
N ASP A 68 -8.60 16.99 -7.91
CA ASP A 68 -8.90 16.32 -9.19
C ASP A 68 -7.99 15.12 -9.43
N ILE A 69 -8.43 14.21 -10.30
CA ILE A 69 -7.59 13.08 -10.73
C ILE A 69 -6.33 13.62 -11.41
N PRO A 70 -5.13 13.27 -10.92
CA PRO A 70 -3.88 13.76 -11.52
C PRO A 70 -3.74 13.43 -12.99
N ASP A 71 -3.33 14.41 -13.80
CA ASP A 71 -3.16 14.26 -15.25
C ASP A 71 -2.26 13.08 -15.63
N ALA A 72 -1.25 12.82 -14.84
CA ALA A 72 -0.30 11.73 -15.07
C ALA A 72 -0.93 10.33 -15.06
N VAL A 73 -2.10 10.16 -14.45
CA VAL A 73 -2.74 8.85 -14.27
C VAL A 73 -4.12 8.73 -14.90
N LYS A 74 -4.78 9.83 -15.20
CA LYS A 74 -6.19 9.84 -15.64
C LYS A 74 -6.49 8.96 -16.84
N ASP A 75 -5.57 8.90 -17.79
CA ASP A 75 -5.70 8.15 -19.05
C ASP A 75 -4.97 6.80 -19.01
N MET A 76 -4.33 6.43 -17.88
CA MET A 76 -3.69 5.12 -17.73
C MET A 76 -4.73 4.01 -17.79
N VAL A 77 -4.48 3.00 -18.60
CA VAL A 77 -5.34 1.81 -18.67
C VAL A 77 -5.15 0.97 -17.40
N VAL A 78 -6.25 0.73 -16.70
CA VAL A 78 -6.25 -0.09 -15.49
C VAL A 78 -6.04 -1.56 -15.84
N MET A 79 -5.08 -2.21 -15.20
CA MET A 79 -4.79 -3.63 -15.37
C MET A 79 -5.61 -4.50 -14.40
N ASN A 80 -5.73 -5.80 -14.69
CA ASN A 80 -6.36 -6.74 -13.78
C ASN A 80 -5.40 -7.13 -12.65
N ALA A 81 -5.77 -6.81 -11.41
CA ALA A 81 -4.92 -7.04 -10.25
C ALA A 81 -4.59 -8.52 -10.00
N THR A 82 -5.44 -9.44 -10.44
CA THR A 82 -5.30 -10.89 -10.21
C THR A 82 -4.81 -11.65 -11.42
N GLU A 83 -5.13 -11.22 -12.63
CA GLU A 83 -4.77 -11.94 -13.87
C GLU A 83 -3.44 -11.47 -14.43
N ASP A 84 -3.11 -10.18 -14.28
CA ASP A 84 -1.91 -9.57 -14.86
C ASP A 84 -0.71 -9.54 -13.90
N VAL A 85 -0.66 -10.38 -12.87
CA VAL A 85 0.38 -10.32 -11.80
C VAL A 85 1.80 -10.33 -12.38
N GLU A 86 2.12 -11.27 -13.25
CA GLU A 86 3.46 -11.44 -13.83
C GLU A 86 3.82 -10.26 -14.74
N LYS A 87 2.85 -9.75 -15.51
CA LYS A 87 2.99 -8.59 -16.37
C LYS A 87 3.25 -7.33 -15.54
N ILE A 88 2.45 -7.10 -14.50
CA ILE A 88 2.64 -5.98 -13.58
C ILE A 88 4.01 -6.05 -12.92
N ALA A 89 4.39 -7.22 -12.38
CA ALA A 89 5.67 -7.44 -11.72
C ALA A 89 6.88 -7.10 -12.61
N SER A 90 6.77 -7.33 -13.93
CA SER A 90 7.83 -6.99 -14.89
C SER A 90 7.94 -5.48 -15.16
N MET A 91 6.89 -4.71 -14.93
CA MET A 91 6.81 -3.28 -15.26
C MET A 91 7.25 -2.38 -14.11
N VAL A 92 7.24 -2.89 -12.87
CA VAL A 92 7.43 -2.09 -11.65
C VAL A 92 8.57 -2.61 -10.78
N ASP A 93 9.06 -1.78 -9.89
CA ASP A 93 10.07 -2.16 -8.92
C ASP A 93 9.44 -2.72 -7.65
N PHE A 94 8.23 -2.31 -7.32
CA PHE A 94 7.40 -2.80 -6.22
C PHE A 94 5.94 -2.36 -6.39
N VAL A 95 5.04 -2.89 -5.58
CA VAL A 95 3.63 -2.49 -5.56
C VAL A 95 3.16 -2.07 -4.18
N PHE A 96 2.29 -1.06 -4.14
CA PHE A 96 1.41 -0.82 -3.00
C PHE A 96 0.13 -1.65 -3.19
N CYS A 97 -0.27 -2.40 -2.16
CA CYS A 97 -1.47 -3.22 -2.20
C CYS A 97 -2.53 -2.70 -1.23
N ALA A 98 -3.71 -2.35 -1.76
CA ALA A 98 -4.86 -1.85 -1.01
C ALA A 98 -6.17 -2.42 -1.60
N VAL A 99 -6.19 -3.72 -1.84
CA VAL A 99 -7.38 -4.42 -2.38
C VAL A 99 -8.41 -4.68 -1.28
N ASP A 100 -9.67 -4.75 -1.67
CA ASP A 100 -10.77 -5.17 -0.83
C ASP A 100 -11.28 -6.54 -1.29
N MET A 101 -10.86 -7.56 -0.57
CA MET A 101 -11.13 -8.98 -0.85
C MET A 101 -11.14 -9.75 0.48
N LYS A 102 -11.52 -11.03 0.45
CA LYS A 102 -11.37 -11.91 1.62
C LYS A 102 -9.90 -12.06 2.01
N LYS A 103 -9.63 -12.19 3.30
CA LYS A 103 -8.24 -12.24 3.83
C LYS A 103 -7.38 -13.31 3.16
N ASP A 104 -7.94 -14.48 2.90
CA ASP A 104 -7.19 -15.59 2.28
C ASP A 104 -6.88 -15.31 0.80
N GLU A 105 -7.79 -14.65 0.10
CA GLU A 105 -7.57 -14.19 -1.28
C GLU A 105 -6.50 -13.12 -1.35
N ILE A 106 -6.50 -12.17 -0.38
CA ILE A 106 -5.45 -11.15 -0.27
C ILE A 106 -4.09 -11.81 -0.03
N LYS A 107 -4.01 -12.77 0.92
CA LYS A 107 -2.77 -13.50 1.19
C LYS A 107 -2.24 -14.18 -0.07
N ALA A 108 -3.08 -14.92 -0.76
CA ALA A 108 -2.71 -15.61 -1.99
C ALA A 108 -2.23 -14.64 -3.08
N LEU A 109 -2.91 -13.49 -3.23
CA LEU A 109 -2.54 -12.48 -4.22
C LEU A 109 -1.20 -11.84 -3.90
N GLU A 110 -1.00 -11.40 -2.66
CA GLU A 110 0.24 -10.75 -2.23
C GLU A 110 1.44 -11.73 -2.31
N GLU A 111 1.25 -13.01 -1.97
CA GLU A 111 2.27 -14.03 -2.18
C GLU A 111 2.57 -14.30 -3.66
N ARG A 112 1.58 -14.21 -4.55
CA ARG A 112 1.83 -14.33 -5.99
C ARG A 112 2.70 -13.19 -6.50
N TYR A 113 2.43 -11.93 -6.12
CA TYR A 113 3.30 -10.81 -6.47
C TYR A 113 4.72 -11.00 -5.92
N ALA A 114 4.86 -11.40 -4.65
CA ALA A 114 6.17 -11.67 -4.06
C ALA A 114 6.90 -12.80 -4.80
N LYS A 115 6.23 -13.91 -5.15
CA LYS A 115 6.79 -15.01 -5.95
C LYS A 115 7.16 -14.60 -7.37
N ALA A 116 6.48 -13.62 -7.94
CA ALA A 116 6.86 -12.98 -9.21
C ALA A 116 8.02 -11.96 -9.05
N GLU A 117 8.76 -12.04 -7.94
CA GLU A 117 9.91 -11.19 -7.59
C GLU A 117 9.57 -9.70 -7.46
N CYS A 118 8.28 -9.38 -7.23
CA CYS A 118 7.79 -8.03 -7.00
C CYS A 118 7.55 -7.80 -5.50
N PRO A 119 8.31 -6.93 -4.82
CA PRO A 119 8.03 -6.55 -3.44
C PRO A 119 6.63 -5.94 -3.29
N VAL A 120 5.96 -6.29 -2.21
CA VAL A 120 4.62 -5.80 -1.87
C VAL A 120 4.67 -5.00 -0.58
N VAL A 121 4.25 -3.75 -0.64
CA VAL A 121 3.99 -2.92 0.54
C VAL A 121 2.48 -2.87 0.74
N SER A 122 2.00 -3.60 1.73
CA SER A 122 0.57 -3.85 1.90
C SER A 122 -0.08 -2.92 2.93
N ASN A 123 -1.20 -2.33 2.54
CA ASN A 123 -2.11 -1.64 3.43
C ASN A 123 -3.06 -2.62 4.15
N ASN A 124 -3.17 -3.85 3.67
CA ASN A 124 -4.12 -4.84 4.14
C ASN A 124 -3.72 -5.46 5.48
N SER A 125 -4.70 -6.04 6.15
CA SER A 125 -4.48 -6.72 7.44
C SER A 125 -4.16 -8.21 7.31
N ALA A 126 -4.21 -8.75 6.10
CA ALA A 126 -4.19 -10.20 5.87
C ALA A 126 -2.90 -10.87 6.41
N HIS A 127 -1.75 -10.26 6.21
CA HIS A 127 -0.46 -10.79 6.64
C HIS A 127 0.06 -10.27 7.98
N ARG A 128 -0.69 -9.43 8.72
CA ARG A 128 -0.20 -8.84 9.99
C ARG A 128 0.21 -9.84 11.06
N HIS A 129 -0.34 -11.05 11.02
CA HIS A 129 -0.01 -12.15 11.95
C HIS A 129 0.78 -13.27 11.29
N THR A 130 1.32 -13.07 10.10
CA THR A 130 2.21 -14.04 9.44
C THR A 130 3.61 -13.86 10.02
N PRO A 131 4.21 -14.89 10.64
CA PRO A 131 5.40 -14.73 11.50
C PRO A 131 6.63 -14.12 10.80
N ASP A 132 6.78 -14.34 9.51
CA ASP A 132 7.92 -13.85 8.72
C ASP A 132 7.59 -12.63 7.84
N VAL A 133 6.42 -12.02 8.05
CA VAL A 133 6.04 -10.78 7.36
C VAL A 133 6.24 -9.60 8.31
N PRO A 134 7.14 -8.67 7.99
CA PRO A 134 7.37 -7.50 8.84
C PRO A 134 6.17 -6.57 8.83
N MET A 135 5.70 -6.21 10.02
CA MET A 135 4.74 -5.12 10.21
C MET A 135 5.52 -3.89 10.65
N VAL A 136 5.63 -2.90 9.77
CA VAL A 136 6.58 -1.78 9.95
C VAL A 136 5.87 -0.46 10.15
N LEU A 137 6.31 0.26 11.16
CA LEU A 137 6.15 1.69 11.32
C LEU A 137 7.56 2.27 11.39
N PRO A 138 8.05 2.91 10.31
CA PRO A 138 9.49 3.20 10.15
C PRO A 138 10.10 4.02 11.29
N GLU A 139 9.31 4.87 11.94
CA GLU A 139 9.73 5.69 13.06
C GLU A 139 9.94 4.89 14.36
N LEU A 140 9.37 3.68 14.45
CA LEU A 140 9.37 2.88 15.67
C LEU A 140 10.22 1.62 15.60
N ASN A 141 10.04 0.86 14.51
CA ASN A 141 10.60 -0.48 14.39
C ASN A 141 11.15 -0.77 12.98
N PRO A 142 12.03 0.09 12.43
CA PRO A 142 12.61 -0.12 11.09
C PRO A 142 13.38 -1.44 11.00
N GLU A 143 13.96 -1.93 12.10
CA GLU A 143 14.68 -3.19 12.20
C GLU A 143 13.81 -4.41 11.93
N HIS A 144 12.48 -4.27 12.00
CA HIS A 144 11.58 -5.41 11.72
C HIS A 144 11.70 -5.94 10.28
N ILE A 145 12.25 -5.13 9.36
CA ILE A 145 12.56 -5.58 7.99
C ILE A 145 13.65 -6.67 7.94
N GLU A 146 14.43 -6.84 8.98
CA GLU A 146 15.49 -7.86 9.06
C GLU A 146 14.94 -9.29 9.01
N ILE A 147 13.63 -9.48 9.20
CA ILE A 147 12.98 -10.80 9.04
C ILE A 147 12.75 -11.18 7.55
N ILE A 148 12.87 -10.24 6.61
CA ILE A 148 12.62 -10.46 5.17
C ILE A 148 13.43 -11.64 4.59
N PRO A 149 14.71 -11.86 4.93
CA PRO A 149 15.46 -13.03 4.46
C PRO A 149 14.78 -14.36 4.80
N SER A 150 14.19 -14.49 6.00
CA SER A 150 13.43 -15.68 6.39
C SER A 150 12.19 -15.86 5.52
N GLN A 151 11.44 -14.79 5.28
CA GLN A 151 10.28 -14.81 4.39
C GLN A 151 10.67 -15.22 2.96
N ARG A 152 11.75 -14.65 2.41
CA ARG A 152 12.25 -15.00 1.07
C ARG A 152 12.62 -16.49 0.97
N LYS A 153 13.21 -17.05 2.02
CA LYS A 153 13.52 -18.49 2.08
C LYS A 153 12.23 -19.32 2.02
N ARG A 154 11.18 -18.95 2.76
CA ARG A 154 9.87 -19.62 2.72
C ARG A 154 9.20 -19.51 1.36
N LEU A 155 9.21 -18.32 0.76
CA LEU A 155 8.56 -18.05 -0.53
C LEU A 155 9.37 -18.56 -1.74
N GLY A 156 10.67 -18.86 -1.57
CA GLY A 156 11.56 -19.22 -2.66
C GLY A 156 11.95 -18.06 -3.55
N THR A 157 12.00 -16.82 -3.02
CA THR A 157 12.26 -15.60 -3.78
C THR A 157 13.65 -15.02 -3.49
N LYS A 158 14.18 -14.25 -4.44
CA LYS A 158 15.44 -13.53 -4.28
C LYS A 158 15.21 -12.06 -3.94
N ARG A 159 14.25 -11.44 -4.59
CA ARG A 159 13.92 -10.02 -4.45
C ARG A 159 12.55 -9.80 -3.81
N GLY A 160 11.57 -10.62 -4.19
CA GLY A 160 10.19 -10.50 -3.72
C GLY A 160 10.05 -10.66 -2.21
N PHE A 161 9.19 -9.88 -1.61
CA PHE A 161 8.77 -9.97 -0.21
C PHE A 161 7.45 -9.22 -0.01
N ILE A 162 6.85 -9.41 1.16
CA ILE A 162 5.67 -8.68 1.62
C ILE A 162 6.05 -7.96 2.91
N ALA A 163 5.75 -6.67 2.99
CA ALA A 163 5.78 -5.89 4.22
C ALA A 163 4.42 -5.23 4.43
N VAL A 164 3.94 -5.19 5.66
CA VAL A 164 2.62 -4.65 5.97
C VAL A 164 2.71 -3.45 6.92
N LYS A 165 1.79 -2.51 6.78
CA LYS A 165 1.62 -1.45 7.76
C LYS A 165 0.75 -1.93 8.94
N PRO A 166 0.92 -1.36 10.14
CA PRO A 166 0.03 -1.61 11.27
C PRO A 166 -1.38 -1.06 11.05
N ASN A 167 -2.24 -1.24 12.04
CA ASN A 167 -3.60 -0.68 12.01
C ASN A 167 -3.56 0.85 11.89
N CYS A 168 -4.50 1.42 11.13
CA CYS A 168 -4.57 2.86 10.88
C CYS A 168 -4.72 3.69 12.17
N SER A 169 -5.49 3.20 13.15
CA SER A 169 -5.67 3.88 14.43
C SER A 169 -4.35 4.00 15.22
N LEU A 170 -3.49 2.98 15.18
CA LEU A 170 -2.18 3.00 15.86
C LEU A 170 -1.25 4.08 15.29
N GLN A 171 -1.28 4.30 14.00
CA GLN A 171 -0.38 5.22 13.32
C GLN A 171 -0.61 6.69 13.73
N GLY A 172 -1.79 7.03 14.25
CA GLY A 172 -2.10 8.38 14.71
C GLY A 172 -1.45 8.76 16.03
N TYR A 173 -1.29 7.82 16.96
CA TYR A 173 -0.84 8.14 18.32
C TYR A 173 0.46 7.43 18.76
N VAL A 174 0.76 6.25 18.24
CA VAL A 174 1.94 5.50 18.67
C VAL A 174 3.26 6.23 18.35
N PRO A 175 3.44 6.90 17.20
CA PRO A 175 4.64 7.71 16.96
C PRO A 175 4.83 8.85 17.95
N ALA A 176 3.73 9.43 18.45
CA ALA A 176 3.80 10.47 19.48
C ALA A 176 4.12 9.91 20.87
N LEU A 177 3.66 8.69 21.18
CA LEU A 177 3.95 8.03 22.46
C LEU A 177 5.35 7.43 22.53
N PHE A 178 5.89 7.00 21.39
CA PHE A 178 7.18 6.30 21.37
C PHE A 178 8.33 7.09 22.00
N PRO A 179 8.54 8.39 21.69
CA PRO A 179 9.56 9.18 22.38
C PRO A 179 9.35 9.31 23.91
N LEU A 180 8.10 9.16 24.37
CA LEU A 180 7.75 9.23 25.78
C LEU A 180 8.01 7.92 26.54
N SER A 181 8.21 6.81 25.84
CA SER A 181 8.47 5.49 26.45
C SER A 181 9.67 5.50 27.39
N LYS A 182 10.68 6.33 27.11
CA LYS A 182 11.85 6.54 27.97
C LYS A 182 11.52 7.08 29.37
N PHE A 183 10.34 7.66 29.56
CA PHE A 183 9.88 8.15 30.87
C PHE A 183 9.01 7.12 31.62
N GLY A 184 8.85 5.91 31.06
CA GLY A 184 8.10 4.83 31.69
C GLY A 184 6.59 5.02 31.58
N VAL A 185 6.05 4.98 30.36
CA VAL A 185 4.60 4.95 30.12
C VAL A 185 4.01 3.71 30.79
N LYS A 186 3.06 3.89 31.71
CA LYS A 186 2.41 2.80 32.47
C LYS A 186 1.10 2.37 31.83
N ASP A 187 0.25 3.36 31.53
CA ASP A 187 -1.10 3.11 31.01
C ASP A 187 -1.41 4.07 29.87
N VAL A 188 -2.14 3.59 28.88
CA VAL A 188 -2.60 4.40 27.75
C VAL A 188 -4.08 4.14 27.53
N LEU A 189 -4.90 5.17 27.71
CA LEU A 189 -6.32 5.13 27.37
C LEU A 189 -6.52 5.81 26.02
N VAL A 190 -7.09 5.08 25.05
CA VAL A 190 -7.30 5.58 23.70
C VAL A 190 -8.77 5.51 23.34
N CYS A 191 -9.33 6.64 22.92
CA CYS A 191 -10.65 6.73 22.30
C CYS A 191 -10.46 7.13 20.84
N THR A 192 -11.05 6.39 19.90
CA THR A 192 -10.97 6.70 18.47
C THR A 192 -12.35 7.03 17.89
N TYR A 193 -12.39 8.07 17.08
CA TYR A 193 -13.54 8.38 16.25
C TYR A 193 -13.17 8.07 14.80
N GLN A 194 -13.80 7.05 14.23
CA GLN A 194 -13.51 6.61 12.87
C GLN A 194 -14.74 6.86 12.00
N ALA A 195 -14.56 7.56 10.89
CA ALA A 195 -15.59 7.61 9.87
C ALA A 195 -15.87 6.19 9.37
N LEU A 196 -17.13 5.82 9.31
CA LEU A 196 -17.53 4.54 8.71
C LEU A 196 -17.04 4.53 7.26
N SER A 197 -16.23 3.54 6.94
CA SER A 197 -15.87 3.25 5.55
C SER A 197 -17.16 3.03 4.76
N LEU A 198 -17.21 3.55 3.53
CA LEU A 198 -18.34 3.32 2.62
C LEU A 198 -18.69 1.83 2.41
N ILE A 199 -17.79 0.93 2.77
CA ILE A 199 -17.98 -0.53 2.74
C ILE A 199 -18.96 -0.99 3.83
N HIS A 200 -19.08 -0.24 4.95
CA HIS A 200 -19.92 -0.61 6.09
C HIS A 200 -21.29 0.10 6.12
N ILE A 201 -21.60 0.93 5.13
CA ILE A 201 -22.90 1.63 5.05
C ILE A 201 -24.02 0.68 4.62
N SER A 202 -23.71 -0.49 4.08
CA SER A 202 -24.70 -1.41 3.50
C SER A 202 -25.27 -2.46 4.45
N GLU A 203 -24.82 -2.55 5.70
CA GLU A 203 -25.41 -3.47 6.66
C GLU A 203 -25.71 -2.77 8.00
N PRO A 204 -27.01 -2.59 8.33
CA PRO A 204 -27.38 -2.25 9.71
C PRO A 204 -26.98 -3.43 10.60
N THR A 205 -26.00 -3.23 11.48
CA THR A 205 -25.72 -4.18 12.54
C THR A 205 -26.99 -4.37 13.37
N ARG A 206 -27.63 -5.53 13.22
CA ARG A 206 -28.62 -5.98 14.17
C ARG A 206 -27.90 -6.33 15.46
N HIS A 207 -28.18 -5.56 16.49
CA HIS A 207 -27.92 -5.92 17.88
C HIS A 207 -28.93 -6.95 18.35
#